data_7679e9ccb97583a6080b72340c737325
#
_entry.id   7679e9ccb97583a6080b72340c737325
#
_cell.length_a   1.000
_cell.length_b   1.000
_cell.length_c   1.000
_cell.angle_alpha   90.00
_cell.angle_beta   90.00
_cell.angle_gamma   90.00
#
_symmetry.space_group_name_H-M   'P 1'
#
loop_
_entity.id
_entity.type
_entity.pdbx_description
1 polymer ?
#
loop_
_entity_poly.entity_id
_entity_poly.type
_entity_poly.pdbx_seq_one_letter_code
_entity_poly.pdbx_strand_id
1 'polypeptide(L)'
;MRKIFTLLFCAASLATGLAQQESYFTNPVIHGDVADPSIIRIDQTYYITGTSSEWAPYYPVFTSTDLVNWQQTGHVFDEKPEWTKSSFWAPEWYQHKGKVYVYYTARKQSDNISCIGVAVADSPTGKFKDHGPVVEFGKEAIDAFILEDKGKLYISWKAYGLDNQPIELLA
;
A
#
# COMPACT_ATOMS: atom_id res chain seq x y z
N MET A 1 39.11 27.93 -69.95
CA MET A 1 39.13 28.19 -68.49
C MET A 1 37.73 27.88 -67.93
N ARG A 2 37.56 26.67 -67.30
CA ARG A 2 36.29 26.26 -66.72
C ARG A 2 36.30 26.61 -65.24
N LYS A 3 35.39 27.45 -64.79
CA LYS A 3 35.20 27.79 -63.37
C LYS A 3 34.27 26.73 -62.78
N ILE A 4 34.80 25.98 -61.80
CA ILE A 4 34.06 25.01 -61.02
C ILE A 4 33.46 25.79 -59.85
N PHE A 5 32.11 25.84 -59.77
CA PHE A 5 31.38 26.37 -58.63
C PHE A 5 31.17 25.21 -57.63
N THR A 6 31.83 25.30 -56.52
CA THR A 6 31.62 24.37 -55.39
C THR A 6 30.45 24.89 -54.55
N LEU A 7 29.32 24.15 -54.60
CA LEU A 7 28.19 24.44 -53.70
C LEU A 7 28.47 23.75 -52.33
N LEU A 8 28.67 24.58 -51.33
CA LEU A 8 28.71 24.13 -49.93
C LEU A 8 27.28 23.90 -49.45
N PHE A 9 26.90 22.63 -49.25
CA PHE A 9 25.64 22.26 -48.66
C PHE A 9 25.82 22.33 -47.09
N CYS A 10 25.33 23.36 -46.45
CA CYS A 10 25.25 23.49 -44.99
C CYS A 10 24.04 22.66 -44.52
N ALA A 11 24.28 21.43 -44.08
CA ALA A 11 23.26 20.62 -43.39
C ALA A 11 23.06 21.16 -41.99
N ALA A 12 22.03 21.97 -41.82
CA ALA A 12 21.54 22.39 -40.51
C ALA A 12 20.87 21.20 -39.82
N SER A 13 21.56 20.53 -38.93
CA SER A 13 20.99 19.51 -38.04
C SER A 13 20.04 20.22 -37.07
N LEU A 14 18.74 20.14 -37.34
CA LEU A 14 17.69 20.47 -36.38
C LEU A 14 17.71 19.41 -35.28
N ALA A 15 18.49 19.66 -34.23
CA ALA A 15 18.35 18.93 -32.97
C ALA A 15 17.00 19.35 -32.36
N THR A 16 15.94 18.57 -32.62
CA THR A 16 14.72 18.66 -31.86
C THR A 16 15.05 18.17 -30.45
N GLY A 17 15.42 19.09 -29.59
CA GLY A 17 15.44 18.83 -28.15
C GLY A 17 14.03 18.44 -27.74
N LEU A 18 13.83 17.17 -27.42
CA LEU A 18 12.65 16.74 -26.69
C LEU A 18 12.75 17.44 -25.35
N ALA A 19 12.06 18.57 -25.22
CA ALA A 19 11.86 19.18 -23.92
C ALA A 19 11.15 18.12 -23.07
N GLN A 20 11.86 17.57 -22.10
CA GLN A 20 11.27 16.69 -21.11
C GLN A 20 10.23 17.54 -20.37
N GLN A 21 8.95 17.28 -20.64
CA GLN A 21 7.87 17.97 -19.96
C GLN A 21 7.96 17.56 -18.50
N GLU A 22 8.45 18.46 -17.67
CA GLU A 22 8.43 18.26 -16.22
C GLU A 22 6.97 18.13 -15.79
N SER A 23 6.60 16.95 -15.34
CA SER A 23 5.27 16.72 -14.78
C SER A 23 5.27 17.24 -13.35
N TYR A 24 4.58 18.34 -13.11
CA TYR A 24 4.35 18.86 -11.77
C TYR A 24 3.10 18.23 -11.18
N PHE A 25 3.16 17.87 -9.91
CA PHE A 25 1.99 17.47 -9.13
C PHE A 25 1.90 18.34 -7.87
N THR A 26 0.71 18.46 -7.33
CA THR A 26 0.46 19.23 -6.11
C THR A 26 0.08 18.28 -4.99
N ASN A 27 0.73 18.40 -3.84
CA ASN A 27 0.37 17.69 -2.62
C ASN A 27 -0.81 18.39 -1.90
N PRO A 28 -1.69 17.62 -1.23
CA PRO A 28 -1.72 16.16 -1.20
C PRO A 28 -2.30 15.55 -2.49
N VAL A 29 -1.74 14.43 -2.96
CA VAL A 29 -2.26 13.69 -4.13
C VAL A 29 -3.55 12.90 -3.82
N ILE A 30 -3.78 12.56 -2.56
CA ILE A 30 -5.04 12.04 -2.04
C ILE A 30 -5.53 13.03 -0.99
N HIS A 31 -6.73 13.58 -1.21
CA HIS A 31 -7.34 14.50 -0.24
C HIS A 31 -8.02 13.71 0.88
N GLY A 32 -7.80 14.14 2.11
CA GLY A 32 -8.37 13.53 3.32
C GLY A 32 -7.31 12.87 4.20
N ASP A 33 -7.79 12.12 5.18
CA ASP A 33 -6.94 11.38 6.11
C ASP A 33 -6.67 9.99 5.56
N VAL A 34 -5.43 9.71 5.19
CA VAL A 34 -4.94 8.39 4.75
C VAL A 34 -3.66 8.11 5.53
N ALA A 35 -3.81 7.90 6.84
CA ALA A 35 -2.69 7.57 7.71
C ALA A 35 -2.20 6.14 7.47
N ASP A 36 -0.93 5.87 7.76
CA ASP A 36 -0.27 4.57 7.67
C ASP A 36 -0.53 3.86 6.34
N PRO A 37 -0.32 4.52 5.19
CA PRO A 37 -0.69 3.94 3.91
C PRO A 37 0.22 2.78 3.52
N SER A 38 -0.38 1.68 3.06
CA SER A 38 0.32 0.61 2.36
C SER A 38 -0.05 0.60 0.88
N ILE A 39 0.93 0.38 0.03
CA ILE A 39 0.78 0.41 -1.42
C ILE A 39 1.22 -0.91 -2.06
N ILE A 40 0.44 -1.37 -3.04
CA ILE A 40 0.78 -2.52 -3.87
C ILE A 40 0.57 -2.16 -5.34
N ARG A 41 1.38 -2.73 -6.23
CA ARG A 41 1.18 -2.62 -7.67
C ARG A 41 0.82 -3.99 -8.25
N ILE A 42 -0.29 -4.03 -8.97
CA ILE A 42 -0.71 -5.20 -9.74
C ILE A 42 -0.89 -4.74 -11.19
N ASP A 43 -0.13 -5.34 -12.08
CA ASP A 43 -0.03 -4.95 -13.49
C ASP A 43 0.33 -3.46 -13.65
N GLN A 44 -0.57 -2.66 -14.22
CA GLN A 44 -0.38 -1.22 -14.47
C GLN A 44 -1.03 -0.34 -13.41
N THR A 45 -1.66 -0.93 -12.39
CA THR A 45 -2.45 -0.21 -11.39
C THR A 45 -1.79 -0.27 -10.02
N TYR A 46 -1.71 0.86 -9.37
CA TYR A 46 -1.32 1.00 -7.97
C TYR A 46 -2.59 1.03 -7.11
N TYR A 47 -2.51 0.38 -5.98
CA TYR A 47 -3.58 0.32 -4.98
C TYR A 47 -3.03 0.78 -3.64
N ILE A 48 -3.68 1.76 -3.02
CA ILE A 48 -3.37 2.21 -1.67
C ILE A 48 -4.55 1.89 -0.76
N THR A 49 -4.26 1.45 0.45
CA THR A 49 -5.19 1.47 1.57
C THR A 49 -4.54 2.14 2.76
N GLY A 50 -5.30 2.62 3.71
CA GLY A 50 -4.81 3.30 4.91
C GLY A 50 -5.70 3.09 6.09
N THR A 51 -5.25 3.56 7.24
CA THR A 51 -5.99 3.59 8.50
C THR A 51 -7.34 4.26 8.32
N SER A 52 -8.40 3.64 8.82
CA SER A 52 -9.75 4.23 8.88
C SER A 52 -10.20 4.53 10.31
N SER A 53 -9.40 4.17 11.29
CA SER A 53 -9.73 4.32 12.72
C SER A 53 -11.10 3.73 13.07
N GLU A 54 -12.09 4.59 13.35
CA GLU A 54 -13.44 4.17 13.73
C GLU A 54 -14.47 4.39 12.60
N TRP A 55 -14.03 4.82 11.42
CA TRP A 55 -14.91 5.20 10.31
C TRP A 55 -15.20 4.04 9.37
N ALA A 56 -16.47 3.73 9.18
CA ALA A 56 -16.94 2.80 8.15
C ALA A 56 -17.22 3.57 6.83
N PRO A 57 -17.04 2.92 5.66
CA PRO A 57 -16.46 1.59 5.46
C PRO A 57 -14.96 1.56 5.79
N TYR A 58 -14.49 0.40 6.28
CA TYR A 58 -13.16 0.30 6.85
C TYR A 58 -12.09 0.01 5.81
N TYR A 59 -10.93 0.68 5.97
CA TYR A 59 -9.76 0.58 5.10
C TYR A 59 -10.10 0.95 3.65
N PRO A 60 -10.24 2.25 3.35
CA PRO A 60 -10.54 2.71 2.00
C PRO A 60 -9.46 2.28 1.01
N VAL A 61 -9.88 1.93 -0.19
CA VAL A 61 -8.99 1.53 -1.28
C VAL A 61 -9.03 2.58 -2.37
N PHE A 62 -7.86 3.11 -2.70
CA PHE A 62 -7.67 4.05 -3.81
C PHE A 62 -6.83 3.40 -4.90
N THR A 63 -7.10 3.77 -6.15
CA THR A 63 -6.36 3.30 -7.32
C THR A 63 -5.76 4.45 -8.12
N SER A 64 -4.61 4.18 -8.72
CA SER A 64 -3.94 5.09 -9.65
C SER A 64 -3.12 4.31 -10.67
N THR A 65 -2.89 4.88 -11.84
CA THR A 65 -1.97 4.36 -12.85
C THR A 65 -0.68 5.19 -12.96
N ASP A 66 -0.63 6.35 -12.28
CA ASP A 66 0.45 7.33 -12.39
C ASP A 66 0.99 7.84 -11.05
N LEU A 67 0.44 7.37 -9.91
CA LEU A 67 0.77 7.78 -8.54
C LEU A 67 0.40 9.23 -8.19
N VAL A 68 -0.22 9.95 -9.10
CA VAL A 68 -0.63 11.35 -8.95
C VAL A 68 -2.14 11.47 -8.89
N ASN A 69 -2.82 10.82 -9.84
CA ASN A 69 -4.27 10.86 -9.93
C ASN A 69 -4.86 9.62 -9.26
N TRP A 70 -5.45 9.82 -8.09
CA TRP A 70 -6.03 8.76 -7.27
C TRP A 70 -7.55 8.83 -7.25
N GLN A 71 -8.19 7.68 -7.31
CA GLN A 71 -9.62 7.53 -7.19
C GLN A 71 -9.94 6.48 -6.11
N GLN A 72 -10.84 6.81 -5.20
CA GLN A 72 -11.36 5.81 -4.27
C GLN A 72 -12.27 4.84 -5.03
N THR A 73 -11.93 3.55 -5.00
CA THR A 73 -12.59 2.51 -5.79
C THR A 73 -13.21 1.41 -4.93
N GLY A 74 -12.98 1.44 -3.62
CA GLY A 74 -13.53 0.45 -2.71
C GLY A 74 -13.05 0.62 -1.27
N HIS A 75 -13.15 -0.45 -0.53
CA HIS A 75 -12.70 -0.60 0.85
C HIS A 75 -12.53 -2.09 1.17
N VAL A 76 -11.85 -2.40 2.25
CA VAL A 76 -11.61 -3.80 2.65
C VAL A 76 -12.86 -4.39 3.31
N PHE A 77 -13.53 -3.66 4.19
CA PHE A 77 -14.72 -4.13 4.88
C PHE A 77 -15.86 -3.11 4.84
N ASP A 78 -17.06 -3.57 4.46
CA ASP A 78 -18.31 -2.82 4.59
C ASP A 78 -18.70 -2.66 6.06
N GLU A 79 -18.58 -3.77 6.80
CA GLU A 79 -18.87 -3.88 8.22
C GLU A 79 -17.65 -4.46 8.93
N LYS A 80 -17.48 -4.10 10.18
CA LYS A 80 -16.35 -4.60 10.98
C LYS A 80 -16.45 -6.12 11.17
N PRO A 81 -15.31 -6.85 11.12
CA PRO A 81 -15.26 -8.25 11.50
C PRO A 81 -15.79 -8.48 12.92
N GLU A 82 -16.49 -9.59 13.14
CA GLU A 82 -17.20 -9.87 14.41
C GLU A 82 -16.30 -9.83 15.66
N TRP A 83 -15.05 -10.23 15.52
CA TRP A 83 -14.08 -10.24 16.62
C TRP A 83 -13.56 -8.85 16.99
N THR A 84 -13.74 -7.84 16.11
CA THR A 84 -13.18 -6.50 16.26
C THR A 84 -14.12 -5.56 17.01
N LYS A 85 -13.54 -4.68 17.79
CA LYS A 85 -14.25 -3.60 18.50
C LYS A 85 -14.01 -2.25 17.86
N SER A 86 -12.74 -1.90 17.62
CA SER A 86 -12.29 -0.55 17.27
C SER A 86 -10.87 -0.55 16.70
N SER A 87 -10.35 0.63 16.39
CA SER A 87 -8.92 0.86 16.07
C SER A 87 -8.47 0.12 14.82
N PHE A 88 -9.14 0.41 13.70
CA PHE A 88 -8.80 -0.16 12.39
C PHE A 88 -7.60 0.58 11.81
N TRP A 89 -6.38 0.15 12.20
CA TRP A 89 -5.13 0.85 11.95
C TRP A 89 -4.18 0.07 11.07
N ALA A 90 -3.25 0.80 10.41
CA ALA A 90 -2.08 0.33 9.71
C ALA A 90 -2.30 -0.97 8.91
N PRO A 91 -3.11 -0.92 7.83
CA PRO A 91 -3.27 -2.05 6.94
C PRO A 91 -2.00 -2.27 6.12
N GLU A 92 -1.62 -3.53 5.89
CA GLU A 92 -0.50 -3.91 5.05
C GLU A 92 -0.95 -4.83 3.93
N TRP A 93 -0.72 -4.40 2.68
CA TRP A 93 -0.96 -5.20 1.50
C TRP A 93 0.11 -6.27 1.30
N TYR A 94 -0.33 -7.46 0.93
CA TYR A 94 0.56 -8.50 0.44
C TYR A 94 -0.10 -9.31 -0.68
N GLN A 95 0.63 -9.54 -1.79
CA GLN A 95 0.14 -10.40 -2.87
C GLN A 95 0.92 -11.71 -2.89
N HIS A 96 0.20 -12.84 -2.86
CA HIS A 96 0.81 -14.15 -2.93
C HIS A 96 -0.09 -15.14 -3.68
N LYS A 97 0.49 -15.88 -4.64
CA LYS A 97 -0.19 -16.94 -5.41
C LYS A 97 -1.55 -16.53 -5.98
N GLY A 98 -1.62 -15.32 -6.56
CA GLY A 98 -2.84 -14.82 -7.18
C GLY A 98 -3.93 -14.35 -6.22
N LYS A 99 -3.65 -14.30 -4.93
CA LYS A 99 -4.52 -13.73 -3.90
C LYS A 99 -3.92 -12.44 -3.35
N VAL A 100 -4.78 -11.59 -2.83
CA VAL A 100 -4.43 -10.35 -2.15
C VAL A 100 -4.80 -10.48 -0.69
N TYR A 101 -3.85 -10.19 0.16
CA TYR A 101 -3.96 -10.23 1.62
C TYR A 101 -3.89 -8.80 2.15
N VAL A 102 -4.68 -8.51 3.16
CA VAL A 102 -4.54 -7.32 4.00
C VAL A 102 -4.33 -7.78 5.42
N TYR A 103 -3.15 -7.51 5.96
CA TYR A 103 -2.90 -7.65 7.39
C TYR A 103 -3.28 -6.32 8.02
N TYR A 104 -3.98 -6.35 9.12
CA TYR A 104 -4.52 -5.12 9.71
C TYR A 104 -4.53 -5.17 11.23
N THR A 105 -4.36 -4.03 11.86
CA THR A 105 -4.51 -3.89 13.31
C THR A 105 -5.97 -3.64 13.66
N ALA A 106 -6.48 -4.34 14.66
CA ALA A 106 -7.75 -4.00 15.30
C ALA A 106 -7.76 -4.44 16.76
N ARG A 107 -8.57 -3.75 17.59
CA ARG A 107 -8.81 -4.15 18.99
C ARG A 107 -9.88 -5.24 19.04
N LYS A 108 -9.60 -6.26 19.84
CA LYS A 108 -10.56 -7.35 20.08
C LYS A 108 -11.75 -6.89 20.93
N GLN A 109 -12.91 -7.52 20.69
CA GLN A 109 -14.09 -7.30 21.53
C GLN A 109 -13.92 -7.88 22.92
N SER A 110 -13.18 -8.99 23.05
CA SER A 110 -13.07 -9.77 24.25
C SER A 110 -12.34 -9.06 25.40
N ASP A 111 -11.26 -8.34 25.09
CA ASP A 111 -10.33 -7.79 26.09
C ASP A 111 -9.81 -6.39 25.75
N ASN A 112 -10.23 -5.84 24.61
CA ASN A 112 -9.81 -4.52 24.12
C ASN A 112 -8.31 -4.40 23.83
N ILE A 113 -7.63 -5.54 23.58
CA ILE A 113 -6.21 -5.59 23.21
C ILE A 113 -6.11 -5.56 21.69
N SER A 114 -5.18 -4.76 21.17
CA SER A 114 -4.89 -4.71 19.73
C SER A 114 -4.12 -5.97 19.29
N CYS A 115 -4.52 -6.53 18.18
CA CYS A 115 -3.86 -7.64 17.53
C CYS A 115 -3.90 -7.47 16.01
N ILE A 116 -3.16 -8.31 15.29
CA ILE A 116 -3.12 -8.27 13.84
C ILE A 116 -4.06 -9.35 13.30
N GLY A 117 -5.05 -8.92 12.51
CA GLY A 117 -5.90 -9.79 11.72
C GLY A 117 -5.42 -9.91 10.28
N VAL A 118 -6.02 -10.84 9.52
CA VAL A 118 -5.79 -10.97 8.08
C VAL A 118 -7.11 -11.17 7.34
N ALA A 119 -7.25 -10.45 6.23
CA ALA A 119 -8.31 -10.64 5.26
C ALA A 119 -7.75 -10.97 3.89
N VAL A 120 -8.50 -11.74 3.10
CA VAL A 120 -8.06 -12.25 1.80
C VAL A 120 -9.12 -12.04 0.74
N ALA A 121 -8.71 -11.60 -0.45
CA ALA A 121 -9.54 -11.47 -1.63
C ALA A 121 -8.83 -11.95 -2.90
N ASP A 122 -9.56 -12.04 -4.00
CA ASP A 122 -9.00 -12.36 -5.33
C ASP A 122 -8.39 -11.12 -6.02
N SER A 123 -8.75 -9.93 -5.57
CA SER A 123 -8.22 -8.66 -6.08
C SER A 123 -8.30 -7.56 -5.03
N PRO A 124 -7.53 -6.46 -5.15
CA PRO A 124 -7.54 -5.36 -4.16
C PRO A 124 -8.89 -4.65 -4.02
N THR A 125 -9.74 -4.71 -5.04
CA THR A 125 -11.10 -4.16 -5.04
C THR A 125 -12.18 -5.24 -4.94
N GLY A 126 -11.77 -6.49 -4.68
CA GLY A 126 -12.66 -7.62 -4.49
C GLY A 126 -13.29 -7.64 -3.11
N LYS A 127 -14.17 -8.62 -2.89
CA LYS A 127 -14.77 -8.85 -1.58
C LYS A 127 -13.78 -9.60 -0.69
N PHE A 128 -13.32 -8.94 0.35
CA PHE A 128 -12.43 -9.54 1.34
C PHE A 128 -13.19 -10.44 2.30
N LYS A 129 -12.58 -11.58 2.58
CA LYS A 129 -13.02 -12.49 3.63
C LYS A 129 -12.04 -12.36 4.81
N ASP A 130 -12.55 -12.00 5.97
CA ASP A 130 -11.79 -12.01 7.21
C ASP A 130 -11.46 -13.43 7.67
N HIS A 131 -10.25 -13.65 8.14
CA HIS A 131 -9.77 -14.91 8.71
C HIS A 131 -9.44 -14.80 10.20
N GLY A 132 -9.70 -13.65 10.80
CA GLY A 132 -9.49 -13.39 12.22
C GLY A 132 -8.06 -13.04 12.58
N PRO A 133 -7.76 -13.04 13.88
CA PRO A 133 -6.44 -12.71 14.41
C PRO A 133 -5.38 -13.73 14.00
N VAL A 134 -4.18 -13.24 13.61
CA VAL A 134 -3.01 -14.06 13.27
C VAL A 134 -1.81 -13.75 14.15
N VAL A 135 -1.77 -12.57 14.78
CA VAL A 135 -0.77 -12.21 15.77
C VAL A 135 -1.45 -11.62 17.00
N GLU A 136 -1.29 -12.32 18.12
CA GLU A 136 -1.65 -11.86 19.45
C GLU A 136 -0.40 -11.95 20.33
N PHE A 137 0.23 -10.81 20.62
CA PHE A 137 1.53 -10.81 21.29
C PHE A 137 1.72 -9.59 22.19
N GLY A 138 2.24 -9.82 23.40
CA GLY A 138 2.45 -8.75 24.35
C GLY A 138 1.15 -8.13 24.87
N LYS A 139 1.20 -6.86 25.24
CA LYS A 139 0.00 -6.09 25.61
C LYS A 139 -0.77 -5.61 24.39
N GLU A 140 -0.08 -5.34 23.29
CA GLU A 140 -0.66 -5.00 22.00
C GLU A 140 0.31 -5.39 20.89
N ALA A 141 -0.21 -5.93 19.78
CA ALA A 141 0.51 -6.14 18.53
C ALA A 141 -0.12 -5.29 17.44
N ILE A 142 0.67 -4.41 16.81
CA ILE A 142 0.23 -3.46 15.78
C ILE A 142 1.24 -3.36 14.65
N ASP A 143 0.88 -2.67 13.57
CA ASP A 143 1.77 -2.26 12.47
C ASP A 143 2.48 -3.46 11.82
N ALA A 144 1.70 -4.37 11.25
CA ALA A 144 2.25 -5.52 10.55
C ALA A 144 3.01 -5.11 9.28
N PHE A 145 4.11 -5.79 9.00
CA PHE A 145 4.81 -5.73 7.72
C PHE A 145 5.20 -7.14 7.27
N ILE A 146 4.99 -7.43 5.98
CA ILE A 146 5.29 -8.74 5.41
C ILE A 146 6.54 -8.65 4.55
N LEU A 147 7.50 -9.50 4.85
CA LEU A 147 8.75 -9.64 4.11
C LEU A 147 8.86 -11.05 3.53
N GLU A 148 9.21 -11.15 2.26
CA GLU A 148 9.62 -12.42 1.65
C GLU A 148 11.15 -12.42 1.44
N ASP A 149 11.85 -13.42 2.00
CA ASP A 149 13.27 -13.67 1.74
C ASP A 149 13.48 -15.15 1.41
N LYS A 150 14.10 -15.39 0.24
CA LYS A 150 14.46 -16.76 -0.24
C LYS A 150 13.29 -17.75 -0.17
N GLY A 151 12.09 -17.31 -0.51
CA GLY A 151 10.87 -18.12 -0.52
C GLY A 151 10.27 -18.39 0.85
N LYS A 152 10.76 -17.75 1.91
CA LYS A 152 10.15 -17.74 3.23
C LYS A 152 9.45 -16.43 3.47
N LEU A 153 8.28 -16.49 4.08
CA LEU A 153 7.51 -15.33 4.50
C LEU A 153 7.77 -15.05 5.98
N TYR A 154 8.01 -13.80 6.26
CA TYR A 154 8.18 -13.27 7.61
C TYR A 154 7.14 -12.20 7.86
N ILE A 155 6.59 -12.17 9.06
CA ILE A 155 5.76 -11.07 9.54
C ILE A 155 6.52 -10.36 10.67
N SER A 156 6.63 -9.05 10.58
CA SER A 156 7.10 -8.22 11.68
C SER A 156 5.97 -7.35 12.19
N TRP A 157 6.02 -6.97 13.44
CA TRP A 157 5.04 -6.10 14.07
C TRP A 157 5.66 -5.33 15.23
N LYS A 158 5.00 -4.26 15.63
CA LYS A 158 5.34 -3.54 16.85
C LYS A 158 4.56 -4.13 18.02
N ALA A 159 5.28 -4.50 19.07
CA ALA A 159 4.70 -5.03 20.29
C ALA A 159 4.85 -4.05 21.46
N TYR A 160 3.80 -3.89 22.24
CA TYR A 160 3.84 -3.16 23.50
C TYR A 160 3.90 -4.11 24.70
N GLY A 161 4.40 -3.57 25.83
CA GLY A 161 4.54 -4.34 27.07
C GLY A 161 5.73 -5.27 27.13
N LEU A 162 6.69 -5.07 26.23
CA LEU A 162 7.98 -5.73 26.23
C LEU A 162 9.06 -4.74 26.71
N ASP A 163 8.80 -4.06 27.81
CA ASP A 163 9.73 -3.08 28.37
C ASP A 163 11.13 -3.71 28.55
N ASN A 164 12.13 -3.07 27.96
CA ASN A 164 13.54 -3.53 27.92
C ASN A 164 13.80 -4.82 27.11
N GLN A 165 12.90 -5.27 26.27
CA GLN A 165 13.18 -6.33 25.31
C GLN A 165 13.68 -5.75 23.97
N PRO A 166 14.66 -6.38 23.32
CA PRO A 166 15.03 -6.01 21.96
C PRO A 166 13.85 -6.28 21.01
N ILE A 167 13.81 -5.55 19.90
CA ILE A 167 12.88 -5.87 18.81
C ILE A 167 13.37 -7.17 18.17
N GLU A 168 12.58 -8.22 18.24
CA GLU A 168 12.87 -9.48 17.60
C GLU A 168 12.03 -9.65 16.34
N LEU A 169 12.66 -10.07 15.25
CA LEU A 169 11.95 -10.57 14.07
C LEU A 169 11.68 -12.06 14.32
N LEU A 170 10.39 -12.39 14.46
CA LEU A 170 9.97 -13.78 14.55
C LEU A 170 9.69 -14.30 13.14
N ALA A 171 10.26 -15.46 12.83
CA ALA A 171 10.17 -16.13 11.53
C ALA A 171 9.27 -17.36 11.62
#